data_209205db1451209c0cc3ec52f06de771
#
_entry.id   209205db1451209c0cc3ec52f06de771
#
_cell.length_a   1.000
_cell.length_b   1.000
_cell.length_c   1.000
_cell.angle_alpha   90.00
_cell.angle_beta   90.00
_cell.angle_gamma   90.00
#
_symmetry.space_group_name_H-M   'P 1'
#
loop_
_entity.id
_entity.type
_entity.pdbx_description
1 polymer ?
#
loop_
_entity_poly.entity_id
_entity_poly.type
_entity_poly.pdbx_seq_one_letter_code
_entity_poly.pdbx_strand_id
1 'polypeptide(L)'
;HIRDAIVALGGTLPKPYDSKNVNIGETPVEALTLAAHSEVATIGFYKSVKERITASTPTADITRKLLTKLIADESLHLKLLTRQLKVMAGDDKKYDELMKKILD
;
A
#
# COMPACT_ATOMS: atom_id res chain seq x y z
N HIS A 1 0.08 -0.66 11.97
CA HIS A 1 0.47 -1.33 10.73
C HIS A 1 -0.69 -2.12 10.15
N ILE A 2 -0.75 -2.32 8.83
CA ILE A 2 -1.85 -3.02 8.16
C ILE A 2 -2.06 -4.42 8.71
N ARG A 3 -0.97 -5.14 8.90
CA ARG A 3 -1.00 -6.50 9.44
C ARG A 3 -1.68 -6.54 10.82
N ASP A 4 -1.29 -5.65 11.68
CA ASP A 4 -1.84 -5.56 13.04
C ASP A 4 -3.31 -5.13 13.01
N ALA A 5 -3.68 -4.25 12.08
CA ALA A 5 -5.06 -3.82 11.91
C ALA A 5 -5.96 -4.96 11.44
N ILE A 6 -5.50 -5.81 10.53
CA ILE A 6 -6.25 -6.99 10.09
C ILE A 6 -6.50 -7.94 11.25
N VAL A 7 -5.48 -8.22 12.05
CA VAL A 7 -5.59 -9.09 13.23
C VAL A 7 -6.53 -8.46 14.25
N ALA A 8 -6.41 -7.16 14.52
CA ALA A 8 -7.25 -6.45 15.47
C ALA A 8 -8.72 -6.45 15.06
N LEU A 9 -9.01 -6.48 13.74
CA LEU A 9 -10.38 -6.56 13.22
C LEU A 9 -10.92 -7.99 13.15
N GLY A 10 -10.19 -8.96 13.69
CA GLY A 10 -10.59 -10.37 13.69
C GLY A 10 -10.28 -11.11 12.39
N GLY A 11 -9.53 -10.48 11.50
CA GLY A 11 -9.08 -11.14 10.27
C GLY A 11 -7.95 -12.10 10.52
N THR A 12 -7.78 -13.07 9.63
CA THR A 12 -6.63 -13.98 9.65
C THR A 12 -5.71 -13.65 8.49
N LEU A 13 -4.41 -13.70 8.76
CA LEU A 13 -3.43 -13.55 7.69
C LEU A 13 -3.43 -14.81 6.83
N PRO A 14 -3.23 -14.67 5.50
CA PRO A 14 -3.09 -15.82 4.63
C PRO A 14 -1.97 -16.72 5.14
N LYS A 15 -2.25 -17.99 5.21
CA LYS A 15 -1.29 -18.98 5.67
C LYS A 15 -1.06 -20.01 4.57
N PRO A 16 0.17 -20.45 4.34
CA PRO A 16 1.39 -19.91 4.91
C PRO A 16 1.80 -18.64 4.19
N TYR A 17 2.33 -17.68 4.91
CA TYR A 17 3.06 -16.60 4.29
C TYR A 17 4.40 -17.20 3.86
N ASP A 18 4.33 -18.03 2.84
CA ASP A 18 5.46 -18.78 2.34
C ASP A 18 6.17 -17.94 1.29
N SER A 19 7.40 -17.55 1.58
CA SER A 19 8.21 -16.76 0.67
C SER A 19 8.44 -17.44 -0.69
N LYS A 20 8.30 -18.76 -0.76
CA LYS A 20 8.43 -19.51 -2.02
C LYS A 20 7.30 -19.21 -3.00
N ASN A 21 6.13 -18.80 -2.50
CA ASN A 21 4.94 -18.51 -3.31
C ASN A 21 4.74 -17.03 -3.53
N VAL A 22 5.59 -16.19 -2.96
CA VAL A 22 5.52 -14.74 -3.11
C VAL A 22 6.54 -14.31 -4.15
N ASN A 23 6.06 -13.79 -5.27
CA ASN A 23 6.95 -13.22 -6.28
C ASN A 23 7.32 -11.80 -5.86
N ILE A 24 8.48 -11.65 -5.22
CA ILE A 24 9.00 -10.36 -4.76
C ILE A 24 9.96 -9.71 -5.77
N GLY A 25 10.13 -10.35 -6.94
CA GLY A 25 11.08 -9.91 -7.95
C GLY A 25 12.48 -10.42 -7.68
N GLU A 26 13.33 -10.39 -8.69
CA GLU A 26 14.71 -10.88 -8.64
C GLU A 26 15.70 -9.83 -8.19
N THR A 27 15.35 -8.54 -8.33
CA THR A 27 16.23 -7.42 -8.01
C THR A 27 15.58 -6.51 -6.96
N PRO A 28 16.38 -5.73 -6.22
CA PRO A 28 15.84 -4.74 -5.30
C PRO A 28 14.89 -3.74 -5.97
N VAL A 29 15.17 -3.35 -7.21
CA VAL A 29 14.30 -2.44 -7.97
C VAL A 29 12.93 -3.08 -8.22
N GLU A 30 12.91 -4.34 -8.65
CA GLU A 30 11.66 -5.07 -8.87
C GLU A 30 10.87 -5.25 -7.59
N ALA A 31 11.54 -5.60 -6.49
CA ALA A 31 10.91 -5.76 -5.19
C ALA A 31 10.27 -4.46 -4.71
N LEU A 32 10.97 -3.33 -4.83
CA LEU A 32 10.43 -2.02 -4.44
C LEU A 32 9.29 -1.58 -5.36
N THR A 33 9.37 -1.90 -6.64
CA THR A 33 8.32 -1.59 -7.61
C THR A 33 7.03 -2.34 -7.26
N LEU A 34 7.14 -3.62 -6.94
CA LEU A 34 6.00 -4.43 -6.50
C LEU A 34 5.43 -3.92 -5.18
N ALA A 35 6.28 -3.57 -4.23
CA ALA A 35 5.85 -2.99 -2.95
C ALA A 35 5.10 -1.67 -3.17
N ALA A 36 5.62 -0.78 -4.01
CA ALA A 36 4.98 0.49 -4.33
C ALA A 36 3.63 0.28 -5.03
N HIS A 37 3.55 -0.67 -5.95
CA HIS A 37 2.28 -1.02 -6.61
C HIS A 37 1.25 -1.50 -5.59
N SER A 38 1.65 -2.34 -4.64
CA SER A 38 0.79 -2.82 -3.56
C SER A 38 0.29 -1.68 -2.68
N GLU A 39 1.14 -0.68 -2.39
CA GLU A 39 0.74 0.49 -1.61
C GLU A 39 -0.33 1.32 -2.34
N VAL A 40 -0.19 1.51 -3.65
CA VAL A 40 -1.20 2.20 -4.47
C VAL A 40 -2.54 1.48 -4.39
N ALA A 41 -2.54 0.16 -4.53
CA ALA A 41 -3.74 -0.66 -4.44
C ALA A 41 -4.39 -0.57 -3.04
N THR A 42 -3.59 -0.60 -1.99
CA THR A 42 -4.05 -0.50 -0.60
C THR A 42 -4.68 0.86 -0.33
N ILE A 43 -4.04 1.94 -0.77
CA ILE A 43 -4.59 3.30 -0.63
C ILE A 43 -5.93 3.41 -1.34
N GLY A 44 -6.02 2.90 -2.57
CA GLY A 44 -7.25 2.89 -3.35
C GLY A 44 -8.37 2.14 -2.64
N PHE A 45 -8.05 0.99 -2.06
CA PHE A 45 -8.99 0.20 -1.28
C PHE A 45 -9.52 0.97 -0.07
N TYR A 46 -8.64 1.59 0.73
CA TYR A 46 -9.05 2.36 1.90
C TYR A 46 -9.92 3.56 1.52
N LYS A 47 -9.58 4.26 0.45
CA LYS A 47 -10.38 5.38 -0.06
C LYS A 47 -11.78 4.92 -0.46
N SER A 48 -11.86 3.79 -1.16
CA SER A 48 -13.13 3.19 -1.58
C SER A 48 -13.99 2.81 -0.37
N VAL A 49 -13.41 2.19 0.65
CA VAL A 49 -14.14 1.83 1.88
C VAL A 49 -14.63 3.09 2.58
N LYS A 50 -13.77 4.11 2.71
CA LYS A 50 -14.13 5.38 3.35
C LYS A 50 -15.32 6.05 2.67
N GLU A 51 -15.35 6.06 1.34
CA GLU A 51 -16.45 6.63 0.56
C GLU A 51 -17.77 5.90 0.78
N ARG A 52 -17.74 4.60 1.08
CA ARG A 52 -18.93 3.80 1.33
C ARG A 52 -19.51 4.00 2.72
N ILE A 53 -18.77 4.61 3.64
CA ILE A 53 -19.26 4.88 4.99
C ILE A 53 -20.02 6.20 4.95
N THR A 54 -21.35 6.12 4.88
CA THR A 54 -22.23 7.29 4.78
C THR A 54 -22.99 7.56 6.07
N ALA A 55 -22.97 6.65 7.02
CA ALA A 55 -23.67 6.81 8.29
C ALA A 55 -23.04 7.93 9.15
N SER A 56 -23.88 8.58 9.95
CA SER A 56 -23.46 9.67 10.85
C SER A 56 -23.48 9.19 12.30
N THR A 57 -22.98 7.99 12.56
CA THR A 57 -22.88 7.43 13.90
C THR A 57 -21.49 7.64 14.47
N PRO A 58 -21.33 7.63 15.81
CA PRO A 58 -19.99 7.71 16.42
C PRO A 58 -19.04 6.64 15.92
N THR A 59 -19.53 5.41 15.74
CA THR A 59 -18.70 4.30 15.20
C THR A 59 -18.24 4.59 13.78
N ALA A 60 -19.15 5.10 12.93
CA ALA A 60 -18.79 5.47 11.56
C ALA A 60 -17.73 6.60 11.53
N ASP A 61 -17.86 7.59 12.42
CA ASP A 61 -16.90 8.68 12.53
C ASP A 61 -15.51 8.17 12.94
N ILE A 62 -15.44 7.28 13.91
CA ILE A 62 -14.19 6.67 14.35
C ILE A 62 -13.56 5.87 13.20
N THR A 63 -14.36 5.11 12.48
CA THR A 63 -13.89 4.31 11.34
C THR A 63 -13.35 5.20 10.23
N ARG A 64 -14.04 6.29 9.89
CA ARG A 64 -13.55 7.25 8.90
C ARG A 64 -12.22 7.88 9.31
N LYS A 65 -12.07 8.24 10.59
CA LYS A 65 -10.81 8.80 11.11
C LYS A 65 -9.68 7.79 11.03
N LEU A 66 -9.95 6.52 11.37
CA LEU A 66 -8.97 5.46 11.25
C LEU A 66 -8.52 5.27 9.80
N LEU A 67 -9.47 5.22 8.87
CA LEU A 67 -9.16 5.08 7.44
C LEU A 67 -8.36 6.28 6.92
N THR A 68 -8.68 7.49 7.35
CA THR A 68 -7.93 8.68 6.99
C THR A 68 -6.47 8.56 7.44
N LYS A 69 -6.25 8.08 8.66
CA LYS A 69 -4.91 7.86 9.19
C LYS A 69 -4.16 6.78 8.41
N LEU A 70 -4.82 5.66 8.11
CA LEU A 70 -4.21 4.58 7.33
C LEU A 70 -3.82 5.05 5.92
N ILE A 71 -4.67 5.83 5.28
CA ILE A 71 -4.39 6.41 3.96
C ILE A 71 -3.15 7.32 4.04
N ALA A 72 -3.06 8.15 5.08
CA ALA A 72 -1.91 9.05 5.28
C ALA A 72 -0.62 8.25 5.50
N ASP A 73 -0.66 7.22 6.33
CA ASP A 73 0.49 6.38 6.64
C ASP A 73 0.99 5.64 5.38
N GLU A 74 0.07 5.05 4.61
CA GLU A 74 0.40 4.34 3.38
C GLU A 74 0.89 5.28 2.28
N SER A 75 0.34 6.50 2.23
CA SER A 75 0.81 7.53 1.29
C SER A 75 2.25 7.95 1.60
N LEU A 76 2.61 8.02 2.88
CA LEU A 76 3.99 8.30 3.29
C LEU A 76 4.93 7.15 2.89
N HIS A 77 4.52 5.90 3.12
CA HIS A 77 5.29 4.73 2.70
C HIS A 77 5.52 4.74 1.19
N LEU A 78 4.48 5.01 0.41
CA LEU A 78 4.59 5.11 -1.04
C LEU A 78 5.59 6.20 -1.46
N LYS A 79 5.53 7.35 -0.81
CA LYS A 79 6.47 8.45 -1.08
C LYS A 79 7.91 8.04 -0.82
N LEU A 80 8.17 7.32 0.28
CA LEU A 80 9.50 6.84 0.62
C LEU A 80 9.99 5.79 -0.37
N LEU A 81 9.12 4.85 -0.76
CA LEU A 81 9.45 3.82 -1.75
C LEU A 81 9.77 4.42 -3.12
N THR A 82 8.96 5.36 -3.60
CA THR A 82 9.18 6.00 -4.89
C THR A 82 10.43 6.88 -4.89
N ARG A 83 10.74 7.53 -3.77
CA ARG A 83 11.98 8.28 -3.61
C ARG A 83 13.19 7.35 -3.73
N GLN A 84 13.15 6.20 -3.07
CA GLN A 84 14.23 5.21 -3.15
C GLN A 84 14.37 4.66 -4.57
N LEU A 85 13.27 4.39 -5.25
CA LEU A 85 13.27 3.94 -6.63
C LEU A 85 13.89 4.96 -7.56
N LYS A 86 13.65 6.25 -7.34
CA LYS A 86 14.25 7.32 -8.14
C LYS A 86 15.77 7.30 -8.05
N VAL A 87 16.31 7.09 -6.84
CA VAL A 87 17.75 6.95 -6.61
C VAL A 87 18.29 5.71 -7.33
N MET A 88 17.60 4.58 -7.20
CA MET A 88 18.07 3.30 -7.75
C MET A 88 17.93 3.21 -9.27
N ALA A 89 16.96 3.91 -9.84
CA ALA A 89 16.76 3.92 -11.30
C ALA A 89 17.92 4.59 -12.05
N GLY A 90 18.52 5.61 -11.46
CA GLY A 90 19.68 6.28 -12.00
C GLY A 90 19.40 7.36 -13.02
N ASP A 91 18.29 7.27 -13.77
CA ASP A 91 17.88 8.31 -14.72
C ASP A 91 16.34 8.46 -14.73
N ASP A 92 15.89 9.59 -15.28
CA ASP A 92 14.46 9.94 -15.27
C ASP A 92 13.63 9.02 -16.16
N LYS A 93 14.19 8.55 -17.26
CA LYS A 93 13.47 7.66 -18.17
C LYS A 93 13.13 6.33 -17.52
N LYS A 94 14.10 5.73 -16.85
CA LYS A 94 13.88 4.48 -16.10
C LYS A 94 12.89 4.67 -14.97
N TYR A 95 13.00 5.79 -14.26
CA TYR A 95 12.07 6.14 -13.20
C TYR A 95 10.65 6.26 -13.73
N ASP A 96 10.45 6.94 -14.85
CA ASP A 96 9.13 7.10 -15.46
C ASP A 96 8.53 5.75 -15.88
N GLU A 97 9.35 4.84 -16.41
CA GLU A 97 8.90 3.49 -16.75
C GLU A 97 8.47 2.71 -15.51
N LEU A 98 9.21 2.83 -14.40
CA LEU A 98 8.84 2.20 -13.12
C LEU A 98 7.55 2.78 -12.58
N MET A 99 7.38 4.10 -12.65
CA MET A 99 6.15 4.75 -12.17
C MET A 99 4.92 4.30 -12.95
N LYS A 100 5.04 4.06 -14.24
CA LYS A 100 3.95 3.49 -15.03
C LYS A 100 3.52 2.13 -14.50
N LYS A 101 4.47 1.27 -14.17
CA LYS A 101 4.18 -0.05 -13.59
C LYS A 101 3.52 0.04 -12.22
N ILE A 102 3.91 1.02 -11.42
CA ILE A 102 3.37 1.24 -10.08
C ILE A 102 1.92 1.72 -10.15
N LEU A 103 1.62 2.63 -11.07
CA LEU A 103 0.31 3.27 -11.16
C LEU A 103 -0.71 2.48 -11.98
N ASP A 104 -0.27 1.55 -12.79
CA ASP A 104 -1.16 0.65 -13.52
C ASP A 104 -1.60 -0.49 -12.62
#